data_ed8e86b0478887048d56fa13b30ed040
#
_entry.id   ed8e86b0478887048d56fa13b30ed040
#
_cell.length_a   1.000
_cell.length_b   1.000
_cell.length_c   1.000
_cell.angle_alpha   90.00
_cell.angle_beta   90.00
_cell.angle_gamma   90.00
#
_symmetry.space_group_name_H-M   'P 1'
#
loop_
_entity.id
_entity.type
_entity.pdbx_description
1 polymer ?
#
loop_
_entity_poly.entity_id
_entity_poly.type
_entity_poly.pdbx_seq_one_letter_code
_entity_poly.pdbx_strand_id
1 'polypeptide(L)'
;MRLLAVFNLITFVFLPFSFLISEPALAKNKRIIIDAEIHQYLTELANPILNVAKINLEDVKLHILQDNALNAFVAGGKNIFLHTGLLISTETPQQLRGVLAHEIGHIAGGHLTRMSQAYRNASNVASLGSILGLAAAIASGQPQAAPTLVHGAGSIAQKTFLRHTRGQEAAADQAAARYLIAIREGPGGLLDFLRILREKETVSSDAIPIYLRTHPLTKDRIKFFENRTSVANDIKKRTTHGLIERHEKMIAKLFSFLRPPSETFLRYKKSENGYLSKYAFAIAHHKNAESDKAQKLLNELIVTTPLDPFLWELKGQIFFEFAKPRKARSAYQKALSINGNIPLIRQQLTRVELAINSPETISSALKNAKIAARALPKSALSWHNLAVAQGRNGNIAMANLSLAELALLQNNMHKATLHANRAKRVLKENTPAYQRSLDIINTSKKTSKNQS
;
A
#
# COMPACT_ATOMS: atom_id res chain seq x y z
N MET A 1 -23.47 48.18 38.65
CA MET A 1 -23.61 46.69 38.60
C MET A 1 -22.73 46.18 37.48
N ARG A 2 -21.57 45.57 37.80
CA ARG A 2 -20.59 45.02 36.85
C ARG A 2 -20.83 43.51 36.77
N LEU A 3 -21.17 42.96 35.59
CA LEU A 3 -21.14 41.53 35.32
C LEU A 3 -19.74 41.15 34.84
N LEU A 4 -19.06 40.34 35.65
CA LEU A 4 -17.81 39.67 35.32
C LEU A 4 -18.11 38.40 34.46
N ALA A 5 -17.56 38.36 33.27
CA ALA A 5 -17.54 37.15 32.46
C ALA A 5 -16.38 36.25 32.91
N VAL A 6 -16.66 35.06 33.35
CA VAL A 6 -15.68 34.05 33.76
C VAL A 6 -15.28 33.23 32.52
N PHE A 7 -14.02 33.41 32.09
CA PHE A 7 -13.38 32.55 31.12
C PHE A 7 -12.88 31.27 31.82
N ASN A 8 -13.48 30.14 31.50
CA ASN A 8 -12.98 28.83 31.94
C ASN A 8 -11.86 28.38 31.04
N LEU A 9 -10.62 28.54 31.52
CA LEU A 9 -9.40 28.00 30.95
C LEU A 9 -9.26 26.54 31.41
N ILE A 10 -9.55 25.58 30.52
CA ILE A 10 -9.30 24.17 30.81
C ILE A 10 -7.84 23.88 30.53
N THR A 11 -7.07 23.84 31.60
CA THR A 11 -5.68 23.41 31.61
C THR A 11 -5.64 21.88 31.59
N PHE A 12 -5.18 21.28 30.47
CA PHE A 12 -4.87 19.84 30.40
C PHE A 12 -3.55 19.59 31.13
N VAL A 13 -3.63 19.02 32.32
CA VAL A 13 -2.47 18.52 33.08
C VAL A 13 -2.11 17.15 32.52
N PHE A 14 -0.95 17.07 31.85
CA PHE A 14 -0.30 15.80 31.51
C PHE A 14 0.32 15.20 32.78
N LEU A 15 -0.26 14.15 33.31
CA LEU A 15 0.37 13.27 34.30
C LEU A 15 1.07 12.12 33.55
N PRO A 16 2.38 11.90 33.73
CA PRO A 16 3.03 10.72 33.20
C PRO A 16 2.73 9.52 34.12
N PHE A 17 1.82 8.67 33.70
CA PHE A 17 1.59 7.39 34.37
C PHE A 17 2.54 6.35 33.79
N SER A 18 3.71 6.20 34.45
CA SER A 18 4.66 5.14 34.13
C SER A 18 4.16 3.84 34.73
N PHE A 19 3.40 3.07 33.96
CA PHE A 19 3.21 1.65 34.23
C PHE A 19 4.22 0.86 33.41
N LEU A 20 5.20 0.30 34.08
CA LEU A 20 6.02 -0.82 33.59
C LEU A 20 5.12 -2.05 33.46
N ILE A 21 4.42 -2.16 32.35
CA ILE A 21 3.84 -3.42 31.91
C ILE A 21 4.81 -3.92 30.84
N SER A 22 5.50 -5.04 31.12
CA SER A 22 6.21 -5.82 30.11
C SER A 22 5.21 -6.15 29.00
N GLU A 23 5.28 -5.41 27.90
CA GLU A 23 4.47 -5.70 26.72
C GLU A 23 4.89 -7.07 26.18
N PRO A 24 3.94 -8.02 26.00
CA PRO A 24 4.20 -9.14 25.12
C PRO A 24 4.54 -8.54 23.75
N ALA A 25 5.51 -9.11 23.06
CA ALA A 25 5.96 -8.69 21.74
C ALA A 25 4.78 -8.75 20.77
N LEU A 26 3.93 -7.72 20.80
CA LEU A 26 2.84 -7.49 19.88
C LEU A 26 3.44 -7.36 18.49
N ALA A 27 3.00 -8.21 17.58
CA ALA A 27 3.28 -8.11 16.17
C ALA A 27 3.15 -6.64 15.75
N LYS A 28 4.30 -6.01 15.41
CA LYS A 28 4.34 -4.62 14.98
C LYS A 28 3.32 -4.47 13.84
N ASN A 29 2.21 -3.78 14.09
CA ASN A 29 1.19 -3.52 13.06
C ASN A 29 1.87 -2.85 11.87
N LYS A 30 2.09 -3.62 10.81
CA LYS A 30 2.70 -3.11 9.57
C LYS A 30 1.79 -2.05 8.99
N ARG A 31 2.28 -0.84 8.81
CA ARG A 31 1.51 0.27 8.26
C ARG A 31 1.44 0.14 6.74
N ILE A 32 0.27 0.36 6.16
CA ILE A 32 0.09 0.50 4.72
C ILE A 32 0.42 1.94 4.33
N ILE A 33 1.32 2.10 3.36
CA ILE A 33 1.63 3.39 2.75
C ILE A 33 0.68 3.62 1.58
N ILE A 34 0.04 4.77 1.57
CA ILE A 34 -0.84 5.23 0.48
C ILE A 34 -0.17 6.47 -0.13
N ASP A 35 0.36 6.32 -1.33
CA ASP A 35 1.06 7.38 -2.06
C ASP A 35 0.66 7.34 -3.54
N ALA A 36 0.21 8.47 -4.07
CA ALA A 36 -0.35 8.54 -5.43
C ALA A 36 0.71 8.26 -6.50
N GLU A 37 1.90 8.82 -6.35
CA GLU A 37 3.00 8.68 -7.29
C GLU A 37 3.51 7.24 -7.36
N ILE A 38 3.76 6.64 -6.19
CA ILE A 38 4.27 5.27 -6.12
C ILE A 38 3.22 4.28 -6.61
N HIS A 39 1.94 4.45 -6.26
CA HIS A 39 0.87 3.59 -6.75
C HIS A 39 0.72 3.67 -8.28
N GLN A 40 0.80 4.87 -8.85
CA GLN A 40 0.76 5.04 -10.30
C GLN A 40 1.94 4.33 -10.97
N TYR A 41 3.15 4.51 -10.44
CA TYR A 41 4.35 3.85 -10.94
C TYR A 41 4.26 2.31 -10.87
N LEU A 42 3.86 1.75 -9.72
CA LEU A 42 3.69 0.31 -9.57
C LEU A 42 2.61 -0.25 -10.50
N THR A 43 1.53 0.49 -10.69
CA THR A 43 0.45 0.13 -11.63
C THR A 43 0.97 0.09 -13.07
N GLU A 44 1.78 1.05 -13.46
CA GLU A 44 2.42 1.10 -14.78
C GLU A 44 3.39 -0.06 -15.00
N LEU A 45 4.13 -0.47 -13.97
CA LEU A 45 4.99 -1.65 -14.05
C LEU A 45 4.18 -2.94 -14.19
N ALA A 46 3.09 -3.09 -13.45
CA ALA A 46 2.28 -4.30 -13.40
C ALA A 46 1.36 -4.47 -14.63
N ASN A 47 0.81 -3.37 -15.17
CA ASN A 47 -0.24 -3.41 -16.20
C ASN A 47 0.13 -4.22 -17.46
N PRO A 48 1.31 -4.07 -18.08
CA PRO A 48 1.70 -4.88 -19.22
C PRO A 48 1.71 -6.38 -18.94
N ILE A 49 2.12 -6.76 -17.72
CA ILE A 49 2.19 -8.15 -17.28
C ILE A 49 0.76 -8.69 -17.07
N LEU A 50 -0.11 -7.93 -16.41
CA LEU A 50 -1.50 -8.29 -16.18
C LEU A 50 -2.25 -8.52 -17.48
N ASN A 51 -2.02 -7.65 -18.49
CA ASN A 51 -2.60 -7.81 -19.82
C ASN A 51 -2.19 -9.13 -20.49
N VAL A 52 -0.90 -9.49 -20.43
CA VAL A 52 -0.41 -10.77 -20.95
C VAL A 52 -0.95 -11.95 -20.14
N ALA A 53 -1.07 -11.80 -18.84
CA ALA A 53 -1.64 -12.80 -17.95
C ALA A 53 -3.17 -12.93 -18.07
N LYS A 54 -3.84 -12.06 -18.85
CA LYS A 54 -5.30 -11.97 -19.00
C LYS A 54 -6.02 -11.74 -17.67
N ILE A 55 -5.45 -10.91 -16.82
CA ILE A 55 -6.00 -10.50 -15.53
C ILE A 55 -6.35 -9.02 -15.59
N ASN A 56 -7.60 -8.68 -15.24
CA ASN A 56 -8.03 -7.28 -15.22
C ASN A 56 -7.29 -6.52 -14.11
N LEU A 57 -6.77 -5.34 -14.44
CA LEU A 57 -6.08 -4.47 -13.48
C LEU A 57 -6.96 -4.12 -12.28
N GLU A 58 -8.25 -3.93 -12.47
CA GLU A 58 -9.21 -3.57 -11.40
C GLU A 58 -9.34 -4.67 -10.34
N ASP A 59 -9.10 -5.93 -10.73
CA ASP A 59 -9.16 -7.07 -9.81
C ASP A 59 -7.93 -7.17 -8.90
N VAL A 60 -6.79 -6.61 -9.31
CA VAL A 60 -5.53 -6.68 -8.57
C VAL A 60 -5.35 -5.42 -7.74
N LYS A 61 -4.97 -5.58 -6.49
CA LYS A 61 -4.64 -4.45 -5.61
C LYS A 61 -3.17 -4.53 -5.20
N LEU A 62 -2.45 -3.45 -5.43
CA LEU A 62 -1.05 -3.28 -5.02
C LEU A 62 -1.02 -2.56 -3.67
N HIS A 63 -0.38 -3.16 -2.69
CA HIS A 63 -0.26 -2.62 -1.34
C HIS A 63 1.21 -2.41 -0.99
N ILE A 64 1.55 -1.27 -0.43
CA ILE A 64 2.90 -0.95 0.04
C ILE A 64 2.89 -1.10 1.56
N LEU A 65 3.69 -2.02 2.08
CA LEU A 65 3.84 -2.23 3.51
C LEU A 65 5.11 -1.56 4.02
N GLN A 66 4.98 -0.73 5.05
CA GLN A 66 6.14 -0.16 5.74
C GLN A 66 6.84 -1.26 6.53
N ASP A 67 7.85 -1.84 5.91
CA ASP A 67 8.68 -2.89 6.48
C ASP A 67 10.05 -2.87 5.79
N ASN A 68 11.13 -2.93 6.55
CA ASN A 68 12.50 -2.93 6.02
C ASN A 68 12.90 -4.28 5.42
N ALA A 69 12.12 -5.33 5.62
CA ALA A 69 12.40 -6.64 5.07
C ALA A 69 12.28 -6.63 3.54
N LEU A 70 13.15 -7.40 2.88
CA LEU A 70 13.04 -7.71 1.47
C LEU A 70 11.92 -8.72 1.31
N ASN A 71 10.73 -8.27 0.93
CA ASN A 71 9.61 -9.17 0.71
C ASN A 71 8.57 -8.61 -0.27
N ALA A 72 7.96 -9.51 -1.03
CA ALA A 72 6.71 -9.32 -1.77
C ALA A 72 5.91 -10.62 -1.64
N PHE A 73 4.59 -10.56 -1.65
CA PHE A 73 3.75 -11.74 -1.60
C PHE A 73 2.33 -11.44 -2.04
N VAL A 74 1.63 -12.48 -2.46
CA VAL A 74 0.18 -12.43 -2.74
C VAL A 74 -0.59 -12.94 -1.53
N ALA A 75 -1.67 -12.25 -1.13
CA ALA A 75 -2.55 -12.69 -0.06
C ALA A 75 -4.00 -12.22 -0.27
N GLY A 76 -4.97 -12.87 0.38
CA GLY A 76 -6.36 -12.42 0.39
C GLY A 76 -6.98 -12.27 -1.00
N GLY A 77 -6.73 -13.21 -1.91
CA GLY A 77 -7.21 -13.19 -3.29
C GLY A 77 -6.14 -12.61 -4.26
N LYS A 78 -6.47 -11.52 -4.95
CA LYS A 78 -5.56 -10.88 -5.93
C LYS A 78 -4.89 -9.61 -5.35
N ASN A 79 -4.48 -9.63 -4.08
CA ASN A 79 -3.74 -8.52 -3.49
C ASN A 79 -2.25 -8.85 -3.47
N ILE A 80 -1.42 -7.97 -4.04
CA ILE A 80 0.03 -8.05 -4.02
C ILE A 80 0.54 -7.06 -2.97
N PHE A 81 1.31 -7.55 -2.02
CA PHE A 81 1.93 -6.75 -0.97
C PHE A 81 3.42 -6.60 -1.25
N LEU A 82 3.89 -5.36 -1.26
CA LEU A 82 5.29 -5.01 -1.52
C LEU A 82 5.85 -4.31 -0.27
N HIS A 83 6.90 -4.84 0.31
CA HIS A 83 7.57 -4.20 1.43
C HIS A 83 8.45 -3.04 0.97
N THR A 84 8.52 -1.98 1.75
CA THR A 84 9.38 -0.82 1.44
C THR A 84 10.85 -1.20 1.36
N GLY A 85 11.29 -2.19 2.14
CA GLY A 85 12.66 -2.70 2.06
C GLY A 85 12.98 -3.28 0.68
N LEU A 86 12.05 -4.03 0.06
CA LEU A 86 12.20 -4.54 -1.29
C LEU A 86 12.23 -3.38 -2.30
N LEU A 87 11.26 -2.45 -2.23
CA LEU A 87 11.16 -1.32 -3.16
C LEU A 87 12.43 -0.45 -3.16
N ILE A 88 13.01 -0.19 -1.99
CA ILE A 88 14.24 0.62 -1.85
C ILE A 88 15.49 -0.15 -2.30
N SER A 89 15.46 -1.48 -2.28
CA SER A 89 16.61 -2.33 -2.61
C SER A 89 16.66 -2.75 -4.09
N THR A 90 15.60 -2.53 -4.85
CA THR A 90 15.64 -2.72 -6.30
C THR A 90 16.38 -1.56 -6.95
N GLU A 91 17.34 -1.86 -7.81
CA GLU A 91 18.20 -0.86 -8.48
C GLU A 91 17.63 -0.43 -9.81
N THR A 92 16.81 -1.28 -10.42
CA THR A 92 16.24 -1.05 -11.76
C THR A 92 14.74 -1.37 -11.80
N PRO A 93 14.00 -0.70 -12.71
CA PRO A 93 12.60 -1.03 -12.97
C PRO A 93 12.38 -2.51 -13.33
N GLN A 94 13.35 -3.12 -14.03
CA GLN A 94 13.30 -4.50 -14.49
C GLN A 94 13.34 -5.49 -13.32
N GLN A 95 14.14 -5.21 -12.29
CA GLN A 95 14.16 -6.03 -11.08
C GLN A 95 12.78 -6.03 -10.40
N LEU A 96 12.20 -4.86 -10.20
CA LEU A 96 10.88 -4.73 -9.59
C LEU A 96 9.76 -5.34 -10.46
N ARG A 97 9.84 -5.14 -11.78
CA ARG A 97 8.90 -5.75 -12.72
C ARG A 97 9.03 -7.26 -12.74
N GLY A 98 10.23 -7.79 -12.61
CA GLY A 98 10.49 -9.22 -12.46
C GLY A 98 9.79 -9.81 -11.23
N VAL A 99 9.90 -9.15 -10.08
CA VAL A 99 9.18 -9.55 -8.85
C VAL A 99 7.67 -9.50 -9.07
N LEU A 100 7.15 -8.41 -9.64
CA LEU A 100 5.71 -8.29 -9.95
C LEU A 100 5.24 -9.39 -10.90
N ALA A 101 6.05 -9.78 -11.90
CA ALA A 101 5.72 -10.86 -12.82
C ALA A 101 5.62 -12.21 -12.11
N HIS A 102 6.49 -12.47 -11.13
CA HIS A 102 6.46 -13.67 -10.30
C HIS A 102 5.20 -13.71 -9.42
N GLU A 103 4.88 -12.59 -8.75
CA GLU A 103 3.66 -12.49 -7.92
C GLU A 103 2.37 -12.64 -8.75
N ILE A 104 2.34 -12.03 -9.95
CA ILE A 104 1.24 -12.21 -10.89
C ILE A 104 1.17 -13.65 -11.39
N GLY A 105 2.31 -14.34 -11.52
CA GLY A 105 2.38 -15.77 -11.78
C GLY A 105 1.67 -16.61 -10.71
N HIS A 106 1.83 -16.26 -9.43
CA HIS A 106 1.10 -16.89 -8.32
C HIS A 106 -0.40 -16.65 -8.40
N ILE A 107 -0.83 -15.44 -8.77
CA ILE A 107 -2.26 -15.12 -8.98
C ILE A 107 -2.83 -15.95 -10.13
N ALA A 108 -2.19 -15.94 -11.29
CA ALA A 108 -2.62 -16.65 -12.49
C ALA A 108 -2.66 -18.18 -12.27
N GLY A 109 -1.68 -18.68 -11.52
CA GLY A 109 -1.61 -20.08 -11.11
C GLY A 109 -2.67 -20.48 -10.07
N GLY A 110 -3.40 -19.54 -9.46
CA GLY A 110 -4.37 -19.86 -8.41
C GLY A 110 -3.72 -20.53 -7.18
N HIS A 111 -2.45 -20.24 -6.90
CA HIS A 111 -1.65 -20.94 -5.89
C HIS A 111 -2.24 -20.76 -4.47
N LEU A 112 -2.73 -19.58 -4.14
CA LEU A 112 -3.42 -19.29 -2.87
C LEU A 112 -4.74 -20.04 -2.71
N THR A 113 -5.54 -20.08 -3.76
CA THR A 113 -6.83 -20.77 -3.73
C THR A 113 -6.65 -22.28 -3.55
N ARG A 114 -5.69 -22.86 -4.25
CA ARG A 114 -5.34 -24.28 -4.11
C ARG A 114 -4.77 -24.60 -2.73
N MET A 115 -3.95 -23.72 -2.16
CA MET A 115 -3.43 -23.87 -0.81
C MET A 115 -4.55 -23.80 0.24
N SER A 116 -5.48 -22.85 0.10
CA SER A 116 -6.64 -22.76 1.00
C SER A 116 -7.63 -23.91 0.84
N GLN A 117 -7.71 -24.53 -0.34
CA GLN A 117 -8.56 -25.67 -0.63
C GLN A 117 -7.93 -26.99 -0.16
N ALA A 118 -6.62 -27.17 -0.38
CA ALA A 118 -5.84 -28.25 0.22
C ALA A 118 -5.96 -28.22 1.74
N TYR A 119 -5.96 -27.04 2.29
CA TYR A 119 -6.17 -26.75 3.69
C TYR A 119 -7.56 -27.16 4.20
N ARG A 120 -8.65 -26.79 3.53
CA ARG A 120 -10.02 -27.19 3.91
C ARG A 120 -10.24 -28.70 3.78
N ASN A 121 -9.66 -29.33 2.78
CA ASN A 121 -9.77 -30.77 2.56
C ASN A 121 -8.95 -31.60 3.56
N ALA A 122 -7.93 -31.01 4.15
CA ALA A 122 -7.10 -31.65 5.16
C ALA A 122 -7.65 -31.50 6.58
N SER A 123 -8.78 -30.79 6.79
CA SER A 123 -9.41 -30.55 8.11
C SER A 123 -9.90 -31.82 8.83
N ASN A 124 -9.87 -32.95 8.16
CA ASN A 124 -10.20 -34.26 8.75
C ASN A 124 -8.99 -34.99 9.36
N VAL A 125 -7.82 -34.37 9.40
CA VAL A 125 -6.61 -35.00 9.98
C VAL A 125 -5.94 -34.02 10.93
N ALA A 126 -5.67 -34.47 12.15
CA ALA A 126 -5.03 -33.71 13.24
C ALA A 126 -3.66 -33.05 12.89
N SER A 127 -3.17 -33.25 11.67
CA SER A 127 -1.93 -32.69 11.13
C SER A 127 -2.03 -31.23 10.63
N LEU A 128 -3.23 -30.64 10.63
CA LEU A 128 -3.49 -29.32 10.08
C LEU A 128 -3.06 -28.17 10.96
N GLY A 129 -3.17 -28.32 12.26
CA GLY A 129 -2.64 -27.34 13.21
C GLY A 129 -1.13 -27.12 13.03
N SER A 130 -0.41 -28.16 12.61
CA SER A 130 1.03 -28.11 12.36
C SER A 130 1.39 -27.35 11.09
N ILE A 131 0.61 -27.48 10.01
CA ILE A 131 0.86 -26.81 8.73
C ILE A 131 0.54 -25.31 8.84
N LEU A 132 -0.54 -24.97 9.57
CA LEU A 132 -0.89 -23.57 9.84
C LEU A 132 0.04 -22.92 10.83
N GLY A 133 0.39 -23.63 11.89
CA GLY A 133 1.38 -23.17 12.85
C GLY A 133 2.72 -22.90 12.16
N LEU A 134 3.12 -23.74 11.21
CA LEU A 134 4.33 -23.56 10.41
C LEU A 134 4.19 -22.37 9.43
N ALA A 135 3.08 -22.24 8.72
CA ALA A 135 2.83 -21.12 7.81
C ALA A 135 2.70 -19.79 8.58
N ALA A 136 2.02 -19.79 9.72
CA ALA A 136 1.91 -18.63 10.61
C ALA A 136 3.25 -18.32 11.30
N ALA A 137 4.03 -19.32 11.72
CA ALA A 137 5.37 -19.15 12.27
C ALA A 137 6.35 -18.63 11.21
N ILE A 138 6.24 -19.08 9.97
CA ILE A 138 7.01 -18.55 8.83
C ILE A 138 6.59 -17.10 8.56
N ALA A 139 5.29 -16.82 8.52
CA ALA A 139 4.76 -15.48 8.26
C ALA A 139 5.05 -14.49 9.40
N SER A 140 5.09 -14.96 10.66
CA SER A 140 5.38 -14.14 11.83
C SER A 140 6.88 -14.00 12.14
N GLY A 141 7.77 -14.71 11.40
CA GLY A 141 9.20 -14.66 11.63
C GLY A 141 9.68 -15.40 12.89
N GLN A 142 8.83 -16.25 13.48
CA GLN A 142 9.16 -17.07 14.66
C GLN A 142 9.17 -18.58 14.32
N PRO A 143 10.19 -19.08 13.59
CA PRO A 143 10.26 -20.50 13.23
C PRO A 143 10.48 -21.42 14.45
N GLN A 144 10.85 -20.88 15.60
CA GLN A 144 11.13 -21.64 16.82
C GLN A 144 9.87 -22.04 17.60
N ALA A 145 8.70 -21.46 17.28
CA ALA A 145 7.42 -21.86 17.89
C ALA A 145 6.81 -23.12 17.26
N ALA A 146 7.38 -23.63 16.18
CA ALA A 146 6.90 -24.79 15.45
C ALA A 146 7.26 -26.19 16.05
N PRO A 147 8.27 -26.38 16.92
CA PRO A 147 8.74 -27.72 17.27
C PRO A 147 7.84 -28.53 18.21
N THR A 148 6.95 -27.92 18.95
CA THR A 148 6.25 -28.62 20.04
C THR A 148 5.04 -29.46 19.61
N LEU A 149 4.63 -29.42 18.35
CA LEU A 149 3.43 -30.12 17.85
C LEU A 149 3.65 -31.25 16.83
N VAL A 150 4.89 -31.60 16.50
CA VAL A 150 5.18 -32.48 15.35
C VAL A 150 6.09 -33.67 15.71
N HIS A 151 5.82 -34.40 16.78
CA HIS A 151 6.44 -35.70 16.97
C HIS A 151 5.56 -36.80 16.32
N GLY A 152 5.94 -37.25 15.13
CA GLY A 152 5.47 -38.48 14.51
C GLY A 152 4.83 -38.43 13.14
N ALA A 153 4.06 -37.40 12.77
CA ALA A 153 3.44 -37.30 11.45
C ALA A 153 4.08 -36.23 10.53
N GLY A 154 5.05 -35.47 11.06
CA GLY A 154 5.56 -34.23 10.48
C GLY A 154 6.40 -34.39 9.21
N SER A 155 7.13 -35.48 9.06
CA SER A 155 8.12 -35.57 7.98
C SER A 155 7.49 -35.78 6.58
N ILE A 156 6.41 -36.53 6.49
CA ILE A 156 5.72 -36.77 5.21
C ILE A 156 4.88 -35.57 4.80
N ALA A 157 4.13 -34.99 5.74
CA ALA A 157 3.34 -33.78 5.49
C ALA A 157 4.25 -32.59 5.16
N GLN A 158 5.37 -32.42 5.86
CA GLN A 158 6.35 -31.39 5.59
C GLN A 158 7.04 -31.56 4.23
N LYS A 159 7.45 -32.78 3.88
CA LYS A 159 8.03 -33.08 2.55
C LYS A 159 7.02 -32.84 1.43
N THR A 160 5.75 -33.21 1.62
CA THR A 160 4.69 -32.99 0.66
C THR A 160 4.38 -31.51 0.49
N PHE A 161 4.33 -30.75 1.59
CA PHE A 161 4.15 -29.28 1.56
C PHE A 161 5.33 -28.59 0.86
N LEU A 162 6.57 -28.91 1.19
CA LEU A 162 7.75 -28.37 0.52
C LEU A 162 7.83 -28.72 -0.95
N ARG A 163 7.39 -29.93 -1.33
CA ARG A 163 7.30 -30.33 -2.75
C ARG A 163 6.22 -29.54 -3.48
N HIS A 164 5.07 -29.32 -2.86
CA HIS A 164 3.98 -28.54 -3.42
C HIS A 164 4.38 -27.07 -3.61
N THR A 165 5.03 -26.48 -2.61
CA THR A 165 5.55 -25.10 -2.71
C THR A 165 6.62 -24.96 -3.79
N ARG A 166 7.57 -25.89 -3.93
CA ARG A 166 8.57 -25.87 -5.02
C ARG A 166 7.92 -25.94 -6.40
N GLY A 167 6.89 -26.76 -6.56
CA GLY A 167 6.13 -26.84 -7.81
C GLY A 167 5.40 -25.52 -8.14
N GLN A 168 4.87 -24.85 -7.12
CA GLN A 168 4.23 -23.53 -7.29
C GLN A 168 5.24 -22.46 -7.66
N GLU A 169 6.42 -22.45 -7.01
CA GLU A 169 7.51 -21.54 -7.36
C GLU A 169 7.97 -21.73 -8.81
N ALA A 170 8.21 -22.98 -9.21
CA ALA A 170 8.60 -23.29 -10.58
C ALA A 170 7.53 -22.87 -11.62
N ALA A 171 6.25 -23.03 -11.29
CA ALA A 171 5.16 -22.57 -12.15
C ALA A 171 5.06 -21.03 -12.21
N ALA A 172 5.27 -20.33 -11.09
CA ALA A 172 5.31 -18.87 -11.03
C ALA A 172 6.50 -18.33 -11.81
N ASP A 173 7.69 -18.94 -11.69
CA ASP A 173 8.89 -18.58 -12.45
C ASP A 173 8.71 -18.75 -13.97
N GLN A 174 8.11 -19.89 -14.39
CA GLN A 174 7.78 -20.11 -15.79
C GLN A 174 6.78 -19.09 -16.32
N ALA A 175 5.76 -18.75 -15.52
CA ALA A 175 4.78 -17.71 -15.87
C ALA A 175 5.46 -16.35 -15.99
N ALA A 176 6.28 -15.97 -15.00
CA ALA A 176 7.04 -14.72 -14.99
C ALA A 176 7.93 -14.59 -16.23
N ALA A 177 8.71 -15.63 -16.55
CA ALA A 177 9.56 -15.63 -17.73
C ALA A 177 8.75 -15.44 -19.04
N ARG A 178 7.61 -16.17 -19.19
CA ARG A 178 6.73 -16.00 -20.35
C ARG A 178 6.16 -14.58 -20.45
N TYR A 179 5.71 -14.00 -19.33
CA TYR A 179 5.13 -12.66 -19.32
C TYR A 179 6.16 -11.61 -19.69
N LEU A 180 7.37 -11.68 -19.09
CA LEU A 180 8.45 -10.75 -19.38
C LEU A 180 8.94 -10.82 -20.83
N ILE A 181 9.03 -12.02 -21.39
CA ILE A 181 9.35 -12.22 -22.82
C ILE A 181 8.25 -11.63 -23.71
N ALA A 182 6.97 -11.86 -23.37
CA ALA A 182 5.84 -11.36 -24.15
C ALA A 182 5.77 -9.82 -24.18
N ILE A 183 6.18 -9.15 -23.11
CA ILE A 183 6.30 -7.67 -23.09
C ILE A 183 7.62 -7.16 -23.66
N ARG A 184 8.43 -8.01 -24.26
CA ARG A 184 9.75 -7.69 -24.87
C ARG A 184 10.78 -7.10 -23.90
N GLU A 185 10.81 -7.59 -22.68
CA GLU A 185 11.76 -7.11 -21.65
C GLU A 185 12.78 -8.20 -21.25
N GLY A 186 12.35 -9.45 -21.26
CA GLY A 186 13.15 -10.60 -20.85
C GLY A 186 13.25 -10.75 -19.32
N PRO A 187 13.67 -11.93 -18.83
CA PRO A 187 13.68 -12.26 -17.41
C PRO A 187 14.95 -11.83 -16.64
N GLY A 188 15.88 -11.13 -17.28
CA GLY A 188 17.17 -10.73 -16.68
C GLY A 188 17.02 -9.93 -15.40
N GLY A 189 16.06 -9.01 -15.32
CA GLY A 189 15.82 -8.22 -14.11
C GLY A 189 15.43 -9.07 -12.92
N LEU A 190 14.61 -10.12 -13.10
CA LEU A 190 14.28 -11.05 -12.02
C LEU A 190 15.51 -11.87 -11.59
N LEU A 191 16.31 -12.32 -12.54
CA LEU A 191 17.57 -13.00 -12.25
C LEU A 191 18.50 -12.12 -11.40
N ASP A 192 18.67 -10.85 -11.78
CA ASP A 192 19.53 -9.91 -11.04
C ASP A 192 18.99 -9.69 -9.62
N PHE A 193 17.67 -9.58 -9.44
CA PHE A 193 17.07 -9.50 -8.11
C PHE A 193 17.31 -10.76 -7.27
N LEU A 194 17.21 -11.95 -7.85
CA LEU A 194 17.51 -13.20 -7.15
C LEU A 194 19.01 -13.30 -6.75
N ARG A 195 19.92 -12.74 -7.54
CA ARG A 195 21.35 -12.65 -7.20
C ARG A 195 21.58 -11.72 -6.00
N ILE A 196 20.93 -10.54 -5.96
CA ILE A 196 20.96 -9.63 -4.81
C ILE A 196 20.48 -10.33 -3.54
N LEU A 197 19.40 -11.10 -3.63
CA LEU A 197 18.89 -11.87 -2.49
C LEU A 197 19.90 -12.91 -2.00
N ARG A 198 20.57 -13.62 -2.90
CA ARG A 198 21.57 -14.61 -2.57
C ARG A 198 22.81 -13.99 -1.89
N GLU A 199 23.25 -12.83 -2.37
CA GLU A 199 24.36 -12.10 -1.74
C GLU A 199 24.01 -11.70 -0.31
N LYS A 200 22.79 -11.20 -0.09
CA LYS A 200 22.33 -10.82 1.25
C LYS A 200 22.15 -12.03 2.18
N GLU A 201 21.81 -13.20 1.66
CA GLU A 201 21.74 -14.44 2.42
C GLU A 201 23.12 -14.86 2.95
N THR A 202 24.17 -14.68 2.15
CA THR A 202 25.55 -15.07 2.52
C THR A 202 26.22 -14.10 3.49
N VAL A 203 25.86 -12.82 3.47
CA VAL A 203 26.47 -11.76 4.29
C VAL A 203 25.82 -11.69 5.69
N SER A 204 24.55 -12.06 5.83
CA SER A 204 23.82 -12.00 7.11
C SER A 204 23.71 -13.40 7.69
N SER A 205 24.61 -13.75 8.62
CA SER A 205 24.55 -15.02 9.36
C SER A 205 23.29 -15.17 10.24
N ASP A 206 22.62 -14.08 10.58
CA ASP A 206 21.57 -14.06 11.62
C ASP A 206 20.12 -14.07 11.12
N ALA A 207 19.82 -13.82 9.85
CA ALA A 207 18.45 -13.93 9.36
C ALA A 207 18.35 -14.09 7.84
N ILE A 208 17.88 -15.25 7.39
CA ILE A 208 17.46 -15.47 5.99
C ILE A 208 16.42 -14.42 5.61
N PRO A 209 16.59 -13.68 4.49
CA PRO A 209 15.59 -12.72 4.01
C PRO A 209 14.19 -13.33 3.95
N ILE A 210 13.18 -12.61 4.42
CA ILE A 210 11.79 -13.12 4.51
C ILE A 210 11.30 -13.61 3.16
N TYR A 211 11.68 -12.93 2.07
CA TYR A 211 11.36 -13.36 0.71
C TYR A 211 11.82 -14.80 0.42
N LEU A 212 13.03 -15.17 0.84
CA LEU A 212 13.56 -16.51 0.65
C LEU A 212 12.86 -17.57 1.50
N ARG A 213 12.19 -17.16 2.58
CA ARG A 213 11.38 -18.07 3.41
C ARG A 213 10.04 -18.38 2.74
N THR A 214 9.43 -17.37 2.08
CA THR A 214 8.16 -17.52 1.34
C THR A 214 8.37 -18.06 -0.07
N HIS A 215 9.52 -17.73 -0.68
CA HIS A 215 9.93 -18.12 -2.04
C HIS A 215 11.34 -18.71 -2.02
N PRO A 216 11.51 -19.99 -1.62
CA PRO A 216 12.81 -20.60 -1.45
C PRO A 216 13.67 -20.48 -2.71
N LEU A 217 14.87 -19.93 -2.55
CA LEU A 217 15.84 -19.79 -3.63
C LEU A 217 16.59 -21.10 -3.81
N THR A 218 16.37 -21.77 -4.93
CA THR A 218 17.12 -22.97 -5.30
C THR A 218 18.11 -22.67 -6.42
N LYS A 219 19.17 -23.46 -6.50
CA LYS A 219 20.11 -23.37 -7.63
C LYS A 219 19.40 -23.56 -8.99
N ASP A 220 18.36 -24.37 -9.01
CA ASP A 220 17.57 -24.64 -10.20
C ASP A 220 16.78 -23.42 -10.69
N ARG A 221 16.26 -22.57 -9.78
CA ARG A 221 15.59 -21.31 -10.15
C ARG A 221 16.56 -20.35 -10.80
N ILE A 222 17.76 -20.16 -10.24
CA ILE A 222 18.78 -19.30 -10.84
C ILE A 222 19.17 -19.82 -12.23
N LYS A 223 19.50 -21.13 -12.34
CA LYS A 223 19.86 -21.77 -13.60
C LYS A 223 18.75 -21.66 -14.65
N PHE A 224 17.49 -21.80 -14.22
CA PHE A 224 16.33 -21.62 -15.11
C PHE A 224 16.31 -20.21 -15.71
N PHE A 225 16.50 -19.17 -14.90
CA PHE A 225 16.51 -17.79 -15.40
C PHE A 225 17.78 -17.47 -16.21
N GLU A 226 18.95 -18.01 -15.87
CA GLU A 226 20.17 -17.88 -16.67
C GLU A 226 19.96 -18.41 -18.09
N ASN A 227 19.42 -19.62 -18.23
CA ASN A 227 19.11 -20.21 -19.51
C ASN A 227 18.07 -19.41 -20.31
N ARG A 228 17.04 -18.89 -19.63
CA ARG A 228 15.98 -18.10 -20.29
C ARG A 228 16.48 -16.71 -20.70
N THR A 229 17.37 -16.10 -19.93
CA THR A 229 17.98 -14.81 -20.26
C THR A 229 18.91 -14.93 -21.45
N SER A 230 19.70 -16.01 -21.56
CA SER A 230 20.59 -16.25 -22.72
C SER A 230 19.81 -16.38 -24.03
N VAL A 231 18.67 -17.06 -24.01
CA VAL A 231 17.77 -17.19 -25.18
C VAL A 231 17.09 -15.86 -25.53
N ALA A 232 16.86 -15.01 -24.54
CA ALA A 232 16.18 -13.73 -24.70
C ALA A 232 17.12 -12.55 -25.01
N ASN A 233 18.42 -12.79 -25.18
CA ASN A 233 19.42 -11.72 -25.44
C ASN A 233 19.14 -10.92 -26.73
N ASP A 234 18.44 -11.48 -27.71
CA ASP A 234 18.02 -10.79 -28.93
C ASP A 234 16.83 -9.83 -28.72
N ILE A 235 16.22 -9.86 -27.52
CA ILE A 235 15.15 -8.92 -27.18
C ILE A 235 15.78 -7.58 -26.84
N LYS A 236 15.70 -6.60 -27.77
CA LYS A 236 16.14 -5.23 -27.51
C LYS A 236 15.45 -4.71 -26.24
N LYS A 237 16.25 -4.51 -25.17
CA LYS A 237 15.78 -3.96 -23.89
C LYS A 237 15.10 -2.61 -24.14
N ARG A 238 13.79 -2.56 -23.96
CA ARG A 238 12.98 -1.37 -24.23
C ARG A 238 12.72 -0.59 -22.94
N THR A 239 13.75 -0.40 -22.11
CA THR A 239 13.60 0.48 -20.94
C THR A 239 13.65 1.92 -21.42
N THR A 240 12.55 2.63 -21.26
CA THR A 240 12.53 4.07 -21.52
C THR A 240 13.26 4.79 -20.38
N HIS A 241 14.04 5.81 -20.71
CA HIS A 241 14.76 6.65 -19.72
C HIS A 241 13.80 7.15 -18.63
N GLY A 242 12.61 7.61 -18.99
CA GLY A 242 11.60 8.05 -18.02
C GLY A 242 11.09 6.98 -17.05
N LEU A 243 11.26 5.68 -17.34
CA LEU A 243 10.92 4.63 -16.40
C LEU A 243 12.01 4.47 -15.32
N ILE A 244 13.27 4.63 -15.71
CA ILE A 244 14.42 4.62 -14.79
C ILE A 244 14.30 5.81 -13.83
N GLU A 245 14.09 7.01 -14.35
CA GLU A 245 13.93 8.22 -13.53
C GLU A 245 12.81 8.10 -12.51
N ARG A 246 11.66 7.51 -12.88
CA ARG A 246 10.55 7.29 -11.95
C ARG A 246 10.86 6.23 -10.91
N HIS A 247 11.64 5.21 -11.25
CA HIS A 247 12.11 4.21 -10.30
C HIS A 247 13.02 4.84 -9.24
N GLU A 248 14.00 5.60 -9.67
CA GLU A 248 14.91 6.33 -8.79
C GLU A 248 14.17 7.34 -7.91
N LYS A 249 13.17 8.03 -8.47
CA LYS A 249 12.31 8.97 -7.73
C LYS A 249 11.47 8.26 -6.68
N MET A 250 10.90 7.09 -6.98
CA MET A 250 10.21 6.24 -6.00
C MET A 250 11.14 5.87 -4.84
N ILE A 251 12.36 5.42 -5.14
CA ILE A 251 13.37 5.07 -4.12
C ILE A 251 13.70 6.29 -3.28
N ALA A 252 13.98 7.44 -3.93
CA ALA A 252 14.30 8.68 -3.23
C ALA A 252 13.17 9.12 -2.30
N LYS A 253 11.90 9.04 -2.75
CA LYS A 253 10.71 9.35 -1.94
C LYS A 253 10.62 8.45 -0.72
N LEU A 254 10.61 7.13 -0.93
CA LEU A 254 10.49 6.15 0.15
C LEU A 254 11.64 6.27 1.14
N PHE A 255 12.88 6.35 0.66
CA PHE A 255 14.05 6.48 1.52
C PHE A 255 13.95 7.75 2.39
N SER A 256 13.67 8.89 1.79
CA SER A 256 13.67 10.18 2.49
C SER A 256 12.52 10.31 3.49
N PHE A 257 11.33 9.75 3.21
CA PHE A 257 10.25 9.72 4.18
C PHE A 257 10.48 8.73 5.32
N LEU A 258 11.11 7.57 5.05
CA LEU A 258 11.22 6.48 6.01
C LEU A 258 12.50 6.53 6.85
N ARG A 259 13.58 7.15 6.36
CA ARG A 259 14.86 7.24 7.06
C ARG A 259 15.04 8.60 7.74
N PRO A 260 15.92 8.71 8.72
CA PRO A 260 16.29 9.99 9.30
C PRO A 260 16.79 10.99 8.24
N PRO A 261 16.49 12.29 8.35
CA PRO A 261 16.95 13.31 7.39
C PRO A 261 18.46 13.31 7.17
N SER A 262 19.26 13.05 8.22
CA SER A 262 20.72 12.94 8.13
C SER A 262 21.20 11.87 7.16
N GLU A 263 20.54 10.70 7.16
CA GLU A 263 20.84 9.62 6.20
C GLU A 263 20.49 10.05 4.77
N THR A 264 19.41 10.79 4.59
CA THR A 264 18.99 11.31 3.27
C THR A 264 20.02 12.29 2.73
N PHE A 265 20.46 13.26 3.55
CA PHE A 265 21.50 14.20 3.14
C PHE A 265 22.81 13.48 2.79
N LEU A 266 23.22 12.50 3.59
CA LEU A 266 24.43 11.72 3.32
C LEU A 266 24.33 10.93 2.00
N ARG A 267 23.21 10.23 1.78
CA ARG A 267 23.02 9.38 0.61
C ARG A 267 23.07 10.17 -0.71
N TYR A 268 22.46 11.35 -0.73
CA TYR A 268 22.30 12.14 -1.95
C TYR A 268 23.32 13.29 -2.10
N LYS A 269 24.32 13.39 -1.21
CA LYS A 269 25.32 14.46 -1.18
C LYS A 269 26.15 14.54 -2.48
N LYS A 270 26.53 13.41 -3.08
CA LYS A 270 27.40 13.41 -4.28
C LYS A 270 26.80 14.09 -5.51
N SER A 271 25.47 14.19 -5.56
CA SER A 271 24.72 14.81 -6.66
C SER A 271 23.87 15.98 -6.17
N GLU A 272 24.37 16.78 -5.22
CA GLU A 272 23.60 17.77 -4.45
C GLU A 272 22.74 18.71 -5.31
N ASN A 273 23.20 19.06 -6.50
CA ASN A 273 22.47 19.91 -7.45
C ASN A 273 21.57 19.12 -8.44
N GLY A 274 21.59 17.79 -8.38
CA GLY A 274 20.79 16.95 -9.24
C GLY A 274 19.30 16.94 -8.88
N TYR A 275 18.46 16.57 -9.83
CA TYR A 275 17.01 16.50 -9.63
C TYR A 275 16.63 15.61 -8.43
N LEU A 276 17.17 14.39 -8.36
CA LEU A 276 16.85 13.42 -7.31
C LEU A 276 17.31 13.91 -5.93
N SER A 277 18.48 14.55 -5.85
CA SER A 277 18.99 15.08 -4.59
C SER A 277 18.14 16.23 -4.10
N LYS A 278 17.77 17.17 -4.96
CA LYS A 278 16.84 18.27 -4.62
C LYS A 278 15.50 17.72 -4.13
N TYR A 279 14.98 16.69 -4.79
CA TYR A 279 13.73 16.03 -4.40
C TYR A 279 13.83 15.36 -3.03
N ALA A 280 14.88 14.57 -2.80
CA ALA A 280 15.15 13.92 -1.53
C ALA A 280 15.38 14.94 -0.40
N PHE A 281 16.15 16.01 -0.67
CA PHE A 281 16.43 17.07 0.30
C PHE A 281 15.17 17.89 0.63
N ALA A 282 14.29 18.14 -0.32
CA ALA A 282 13.00 18.78 -0.04
C ALA A 282 12.20 17.99 1.01
N ILE A 283 12.17 16.67 0.89
CA ILE A 283 11.51 15.78 1.86
C ILE A 283 12.27 15.78 3.20
N ALA A 284 13.60 15.74 3.18
CA ALA A 284 14.41 15.76 4.40
C ALA A 284 14.25 17.08 5.17
N HIS A 285 14.27 18.22 4.48
CA HIS A 285 14.00 19.54 5.08
C HIS A 285 12.57 19.63 5.63
N HIS A 286 11.58 19.06 4.92
CA HIS A 286 10.22 18.97 5.43
C HIS A 286 10.17 18.21 6.77
N LYS A 287 10.83 17.06 6.86
CA LYS A 287 10.91 16.27 8.11
C LYS A 287 11.67 16.95 9.23
N ASN A 288 12.61 17.83 8.89
CA ASN A 288 13.31 18.70 9.85
C ASN A 288 12.50 19.96 10.24
N ALA A 289 11.24 20.06 9.83
CA ALA A 289 10.41 21.26 10.02
C ALA A 289 10.95 22.55 9.35
N GLU A 290 11.80 22.43 8.35
CA GLU A 290 12.39 23.52 7.58
C GLU A 290 11.57 23.81 6.30
N SER A 291 10.32 24.25 6.48
CA SER A 291 9.35 24.45 5.39
C SER A 291 9.89 25.30 4.23
N ASP A 292 10.59 26.38 4.54
CA ASP A 292 11.03 27.34 3.51
C ASP A 292 12.14 26.76 2.64
N LYS A 293 13.07 25.97 3.21
CA LYS A 293 14.09 25.25 2.47
C LYS A 293 13.46 24.18 1.57
N ALA A 294 12.49 23.42 2.12
CA ALA A 294 11.75 22.42 1.33
C ALA A 294 11.02 23.07 0.15
N GLN A 295 10.32 24.19 0.38
CA GLN A 295 9.58 24.90 -0.66
C GLN A 295 10.51 25.51 -1.73
N LYS A 296 11.69 26.02 -1.35
CA LYS A 296 12.68 26.53 -2.30
C LYS A 296 13.10 25.44 -3.29
N LEU A 297 13.50 24.26 -2.77
CA LEU A 297 13.90 23.14 -3.61
C LEU A 297 12.77 22.63 -4.51
N LEU A 298 11.53 22.54 -4.00
CA LEU A 298 10.38 22.18 -4.81
C LEU A 298 10.08 23.19 -5.92
N ASN A 299 10.25 24.49 -5.65
CA ASN A 299 10.07 25.51 -6.68
C ASN A 299 11.09 25.36 -7.81
N GLU A 300 12.37 25.09 -7.48
CA GLU A 300 13.41 24.82 -8.48
C GLU A 300 13.06 23.58 -9.34
N LEU A 301 12.58 22.50 -8.72
CA LEU A 301 12.14 21.29 -9.44
C LEU A 301 10.92 21.57 -10.33
N ILE A 302 9.95 22.33 -9.84
CA ILE A 302 8.74 22.69 -10.61
C ILE A 302 9.08 23.55 -11.83
N VAL A 303 10.09 24.41 -11.75
CA VAL A 303 10.56 25.18 -12.90
C VAL A 303 11.09 24.26 -14.01
N THR A 304 11.81 23.20 -13.65
CA THR A 304 12.37 22.25 -14.63
C THR A 304 11.34 21.24 -15.14
N THR A 305 10.37 20.86 -14.30
CA THR A 305 9.32 19.87 -14.62
C THR A 305 7.93 20.37 -14.22
N PRO A 306 7.41 21.42 -14.88
CA PRO A 306 6.17 22.10 -14.46
C PRO A 306 4.91 21.23 -14.61
N LEU A 307 4.96 20.18 -15.42
CA LEU A 307 3.85 19.25 -15.69
C LEU A 307 3.91 17.98 -14.83
N ASP A 308 4.77 17.92 -13.81
CA ASP A 308 4.75 16.82 -12.85
C ASP A 308 3.72 17.11 -11.73
N PRO A 309 2.56 16.39 -11.71
CA PRO A 309 1.53 16.64 -10.71
C PRO A 309 1.98 16.28 -9.30
N PHE A 310 2.96 15.39 -9.14
CA PHE A 310 3.42 14.90 -7.84
C PHE A 310 4.34 15.87 -7.12
N LEU A 311 5.05 16.74 -7.84
CA LEU A 311 5.76 17.86 -7.21
C LEU A 311 4.77 18.86 -6.60
N TRP A 312 3.68 19.13 -7.29
CA TRP A 312 2.61 19.99 -6.77
C TRP A 312 1.86 19.33 -5.62
N GLU A 313 1.65 18.00 -5.68
CA GLU A 313 1.10 17.22 -4.56
C GLU A 313 1.98 17.33 -3.32
N LEU A 314 3.28 17.05 -3.43
CA LEU A 314 4.24 17.15 -2.32
C LEU A 314 4.28 18.57 -1.75
N LYS A 315 4.27 19.59 -2.62
CA LYS A 315 4.19 21.00 -2.21
C LYS A 315 2.93 21.29 -1.41
N GLY A 316 1.79 20.75 -1.86
CA GLY A 316 0.51 20.84 -1.16
C GLY A 316 0.52 20.15 0.19
N GLN A 317 1.09 18.96 0.28
CA GLN A 317 1.26 18.22 1.54
C GLN A 317 2.07 19.04 2.55
N ILE A 318 3.24 19.53 2.15
CA ILE A 318 4.10 20.33 3.01
C ILE A 318 3.36 21.59 3.49
N PHE A 319 2.71 22.33 2.62
CA PHE A 319 1.92 23.49 3.04
C PHE A 319 0.82 23.11 4.05
N PHE A 320 0.15 22.01 3.84
CA PHE A 320 -0.92 21.58 4.74
C PHE A 320 -0.40 21.19 6.13
N GLU A 321 0.70 20.45 6.18
CA GLU A 321 1.32 20.03 7.44
C GLU A 321 1.92 21.19 8.22
N PHE A 322 2.29 22.28 7.53
CA PHE A 322 2.71 23.57 8.15
C PHE A 322 1.55 24.57 8.35
N ALA A 323 0.31 24.08 8.48
CA ALA A 323 -0.88 24.88 8.75
C ALA A 323 -1.12 26.04 7.75
N LYS A 324 -0.73 25.86 6.48
CA LYS A 324 -0.97 26.81 5.39
C LYS A 324 -2.02 26.28 4.39
N PRO A 325 -3.29 26.01 4.83
CA PRO A 325 -4.25 25.24 4.02
C PRO A 325 -4.66 25.95 2.73
N ARG A 326 -4.69 27.28 2.68
CA ARG A 326 -5.02 28.01 1.44
C ARG A 326 -3.93 27.81 0.38
N LYS A 327 -2.64 27.82 0.75
CA LYS A 327 -1.53 27.52 -0.17
C LYS A 327 -1.54 26.05 -0.59
N ALA A 328 -1.84 25.15 0.34
CA ALA A 328 -2.01 23.72 0.05
C ALA A 328 -3.13 23.48 -0.98
N ARG A 329 -4.30 24.13 -0.81
CA ARG A 329 -5.41 24.06 -1.77
C ARG A 329 -4.94 24.40 -3.19
N SER A 330 -4.26 25.55 -3.35
CA SER A 330 -3.78 25.99 -4.66
C SER A 330 -2.81 24.99 -5.30
N ALA A 331 -1.91 24.41 -4.49
CA ALA A 331 -0.97 23.40 -4.98
C ALA A 331 -1.68 22.11 -5.41
N TYR A 332 -2.61 21.57 -4.63
CA TYR A 332 -3.39 20.39 -5.02
C TYR A 332 -4.30 20.66 -6.23
N GLN A 333 -4.89 21.85 -6.35
CA GLN A 333 -5.65 22.24 -7.52
C GLN A 333 -4.77 22.28 -8.77
N LYS A 334 -3.54 22.78 -8.66
CA LYS A 334 -2.56 22.77 -9.75
C LYS A 334 -2.18 21.33 -10.13
N ALA A 335 -1.93 20.44 -9.15
CA ALA A 335 -1.70 19.04 -9.43
C ALA A 335 -2.84 18.40 -10.22
N LEU A 336 -4.09 18.65 -9.82
CA LEU A 336 -5.27 18.13 -10.51
C LEU A 336 -5.56 18.80 -11.85
N SER A 337 -5.10 20.02 -12.10
CA SER A 337 -5.19 20.66 -13.41
C SER A 337 -4.25 20.04 -14.44
N ILE A 338 -3.13 19.44 -13.97
CA ILE A 338 -2.17 18.72 -14.81
C ILE A 338 -2.71 17.30 -15.09
N ASN A 339 -3.18 16.61 -14.05
CA ASN A 339 -3.78 15.29 -14.18
C ASN A 339 -4.99 15.15 -13.24
N GLY A 340 -6.19 15.31 -13.77
CA GLY A 340 -7.44 15.21 -13.01
C GLY A 340 -7.81 13.80 -12.57
N ASN A 341 -7.15 12.77 -13.10
CA ASN A 341 -7.46 11.36 -12.86
C ASN A 341 -6.62 10.73 -11.73
N ILE A 342 -6.28 11.51 -10.70
CA ILE A 342 -5.55 10.99 -9.53
C ILE A 342 -6.45 11.10 -8.28
N PRO A 343 -7.21 10.02 -7.95
CA PRO A 343 -8.18 10.06 -6.85
C PRO A 343 -7.56 10.36 -5.48
N LEU A 344 -6.33 9.92 -5.24
CA LEU A 344 -5.62 10.18 -3.97
C LEU A 344 -5.31 11.67 -3.78
N ILE A 345 -4.90 12.39 -4.84
CA ILE A 345 -4.69 13.84 -4.78
C ILE A 345 -6.03 14.55 -4.51
N ARG A 346 -7.11 14.10 -5.17
CA ARG A 346 -8.45 14.65 -4.95
C ARG A 346 -8.94 14.43 -3.51
N GLN A 347 -8.62 13.28 -2.93
CA GLN A 347 -8.91 12.99 -1.51
C GLN A 347 -8.17 13.97 -0.58
N GLN A 348 -6.89 14.29 -0.86
CA GLN A 348 -6.13 15.26 -0.07
C GLN A 348 -6.65 16.69 -0.27
N LEU A 349 -7.00 17.08 -1.49
CA LEU A 349 -7.65 18.38 -1.74
C LEU A 349 -8.94 18.51 -0.92
N THR A 350 -9.78 17.48 -0.90
CA THR A 350 -11.00 17.47 -0.07
C THR A 350 -10.68 17.74 1.40
N ARG A 351 -9.67 17.06 1.95
CA ARG A 351 -9.24 17.24 3.34
C ARG A 351 -8.80 18.68 3.63
N VAL A 352 -8.05 19.28 2.71
CA VAL A 352 -7.61 20.68 2.81
C VAL A 352 -8.79 21.66 2.74
N GLU A 353 -9.70 21.45 1.80
CA GLU A 353 -10.90 22.30 1.64
C GLU A 353 -11.81 22.24 2.85
N LEU A 354 -11.97 21.05 3.47
CA LEU A 354 -12.69 20.89 4.75
C LEU A 354 -11.97 21.59 5.88
N ALA A 355 -10.63 21.65 5.89
CA ALA A 355 -9.89 22.36 6.91
C ALA A 355 -10.04 23.90 6.81
N ILE A 356 -10.14 24.44 5.58
CA ILE A 356 -10.42 25.88 5.35
C ILE A 356 -11.82 26.25 5.82
N ASN A 357 -12.82 25.38 5.59
CA ASN A 357 -14.18 25.49 6.12
C ASN A 357 -14.93 26.78 5.77
N SER A 358 -14.78 27.30 4.54
CA SER A 358 -15.64 28.36 4.01
C SER A 358 -16.78 27.76 3.16
N PRO A 359 -17.90 28.49 2.95
CA PRO A 359 -19.00 28.00 2.09
C PRO A 359 -18.54 27.54 0.72
N GLU A 360 -17.66 28.30 0.08
CA GLU A 360 -17.05 27.96 -1.23
C GLU A 360 -16.26 26.64 -1.15
N THR A 361 -15.38 26.52 -0.13
CA THR A 361 -14.54 25.32 -0.01
C THR A 361 -15.33 24.09 0.38
N ILE A 362 -16.42 24.22 1.15
CA ILE A 362 -17.32 23.10 1.49
C ILE A 362 -18.00 22.57 0.23
N SER A 363 -18.52 23.45 -0.63
CA SER A 363 -19.15 23.04 -1.90
C SER A 363 -18.15 22.31 -2.82
N SER A 364 -16.92 22.86 -2.95
CA SER A 364 -15.84 22.22 -3.69
C SER A 364 -15.42 20.88 -3.07
N ALA A 365 -15.28 20.82 -1.75
CA ALA A 365 -14.96 19.59 -1.01
C ALA A 365 -16.01 18.51 -1.25
N LEU A 366 -17.30 18.86 -1.26
CA LEU A 366 -18.36 17.88 -1.53
C LEU A 366 -18.24 17.29 -2.94
N LYS A 367 -17.95 18.11 -3.95
CA LYS A 367 -17.72 17.65 -5.33
C LYS A 367 -16.51 16.71 -5.39
N ASN A 368 -15.39 17.11 -4.81
CA ASN A 368 -14.15 16.34 -4.79
C ASN A 368 -14.31 15.04 -3.98
N ALA A 369 -14.97 15.08 -2.82
CA ALA A 369 -15.22 13.92 -1.98
C ALA A 369 -16.08 12.86 -2.67
N LYS A 370 -17.14 13.26 -3.40
CA LYS A 370 -17.98 12.33 -4.19
C LYS A 370 -17.14 11.58 -5.23
N ILE A 371 -16.28 12.29 -5.94
CA ILE A 371 -15.40 11.68 -6.97
C ILE A 371 -14.38 10.74 -6.30
N ALA A 372 -13.75 11.19 -5.21
CA ALA A 372 -12.76 10.38 -4.48
C ALA A 372 -13.38 9.11 -3.87
N ALA A 373 -14.53 9.20 -3.22
CA ALA A 373 -15.20 8.03 -2.62
C ALA A 373 -15.64 7.01 -3.68
N ARG A 374 -16.10 7.47 -4.85
CA ARG A 374 -16.44 6.59 -5.97
C ARG A 374 -15.22 5.88 -6.54
N ALA A 375 -14.11 6.59 -6.71
CA ALA A 375 -12.87 6.03 -7.26
C ALA A 375 -12.09 5.18 -6.24
N LEU A 376 -12.25 5.46 -4.93
CA LEU A 376 -11.58 4.78 -3.84
C LEU A 376 -12.60 4.17 -2.85
N PRO A 377 -13.46 3.25 -3.26
CA PRO A 377 -14.59 2.75 -2.46
C PRO A 377 -14.14 1.99 -1.19
N LYS A 378 -12.89 1.52 -1.15
CA LYS A 378 -12.29 0.85 0.02
C LYS A 378 -11.48 1.79 0.93
N SER A 379 -11.46 3.10 0.64
CA SER A 379 -10.76 4.09 1.47
C SER A 379 -11.67 4.63 2.56
N ALA A 380 -11.36 4.27 3.82
CA ALA A 380 -12.05 4.83 4.99
C ALA A 380 -11.95 6.37 5.03
N LEU A 381 -10.82 6.95 4.64
CA LEU A 381 -10.63 8.39 4.58
C LEU A 381 -11.54 9.06 3.54
N SER A 382 -11.76 8.43 2.38
CA SER A 382 -12.68 8.97 1.36
C SER A 382 -14.12 9.05 1.87
N TRP A 383 -14.59 7.99 2.52
CA TRP A 383 -15.93 7.97 3.11
C TRP A 383 -16.07 8.94 4.27
N HIS A 384 -15.07 9.05 5.15
CA HIS A 384 -15.03 10.03 6.21
C HIS A 384 -15.13 11.47 5.66
N ASN A 385 -14.26 11.82 4.71
CA ASN A 385 -14.27 13.14 4.09
C ASN A 385 -15.60 13.45 3.40
N LEU A 386 -16.20 12.46 2.74
CA LEU A 386 -17.51 12.61 2.10
C LEU A 386 -18.61 12.86 3.14
N ALA A 387 -18.61 12.12 4.23
CA ALA A 387 -19.57 12.31 5.32
C ALA A 387 -19.47 13.72 5.93
N VAL A 388 -18.25 14.19 6.20
CA VAL A 388 -18.02 15.54 6.74
C VAL A 388 -18.47 16.61 5.74
N ALA A 389 -18.13 16.47 4.45
CA ALA A 389 -18.53 17.41 3.40
C ALA A 389 -20.05 17.49 3.24
N GLN A 390 -20.73 16.34 3.27
CA GLN A 390 -22.20 16.25 3.20
C GLN A 390 -22.86 16.88 4.42
N GLY A 391 -22.36 16.58 5.64
CA GLY A 391 -22.88 17.15 6.88
C GLY A 391 -22.76 18.66 6.92
N ARG A 392 -21.59 19.22 6.56
CA ARG A 392 -21.37 20.67 6.50
C ARG A 392 -22.16 21.37 5.42
N ASN A 393 -22.51 20.63 4.35
CA ASN A 393 -23.39 21.12 3.28
C ASN A 393 -24.89 20.94 3.59
N GLY A 394 -25.26 20.56 4.84
CA GLY A 394 -26.64 20.40 5.27
C GLY A 394 -27.30 19.07 4.90
N ASN A 395 -26.61 18.18 4.18
CA ASN A 395 -27.20 16.90 3.77
C ASN A 395 -26.91 15.79 4.80
N ILE A 396 -27.64 15.85 5.93
CA ILE A 396 -27.44 14.94 7.06
C ILE A 396 -27.78 13.48 6.70
N ALA A 397 -28.78 13.25 5.86
CA ALA A 397 -29.15 11.90 5.44
C ALA A 397 -28.01 11.21 4.68
N MET A 398 -27.43 11.88 3.68
CA MET A 398 -26.30 11.36 2.92
C MET A 398 -25.02 11.26 3.76
N ALA A 399 -24.80 12.19 4.70
CA ALA A 399 -23.68 12.09 5.66
C ALA A 399 -23.77 10.81 6.50
N ASN A 400 -24.95 10.48 7.00
CA ASN A 400 -25.17 9.22 7.73
C ASN A 400 -24.94 8.00 6.80
N LEU A 401 -25.37 8.03 5.56
CA LEU A 401 -25.10 6.93 4.62
C LEU A 401 -23.59 6.74 4.41
N SER A 402 -22.84 7.82 4.25
CA SER A 402 -21.38 7.77 4.11
C SER A 402 -20.68 7.28 5.38
N LEU A 403 -21.20 7.60 6.58
CA LEU A 403 -20.73 7.04 7.86
C LEU A 403 -21.05 5.55 8.00
N ALA A 404 -22.17 5.10 7.43
CA ALA A 404 -22.50 3.68 7.40
C ALA A 404 -21.52 2.88 6.53
N GLU A 405 -21.15 3.41 5.35
CA GLU A 405 -20.09 2.83 4.49
C GLU A 405 -18.74 2.78 5.20
N LEU A 406 -18.36 3.87 5.86
CA LEU A 406 -17.14 3.91 6.67
C LEU A 406 -17.15 2.83 7.75
N ALA A 407 -18.24 2.68 8.46
CA ALA A 407 -18.38 1.69 9.54
C ALA A 407 -18.30 0.24 9.00
N LEU A 408 -18.86 -0.03 7.82
CA LEU A 408 -18.71 -1.33 7.14
C LEU A 408 -17.24 -1.63 6.84
N LEU A 409 -16.49 -0.66 6.30
CA LEU A 409 -15.06 -0.83 6.01
C LEU A 409 -14.24 -1.10 7.29
N GLN A 410 -14.69 -0.57 8.42
CA GLN A 410 -14.08 -0.79 9.74
C GLN A 410 -14.58 -2.07 10.43
N ASN A 411 -15.37 -2.89 9.73
CA ASN A 411 -16.03 -4.08 10.28
C ASN A 411 -16.88 -3.80 11.55
N ASN A 412 -17.37 -2.56 11.71
CA ASN A 412 -18.21 -2.15 12.83
C ASN A 412 -19.69 -2.22 12.44
N MET A 413 -20.27 -3.43 12.52
CA MET A 413 -21.64 -3.71 12.07
C MET A 413 -22.70 -2.94 12.88
N HIS A 414 -22.43 -2.70 14.16
CA HIS A 414 -23.34 -1.90 15.03
C HIS A 414 -23.43 -0.45 14.54
N LYS A 415 -22.28 0.22 14.33
CA LYS A 415 -22.26 1.60 13.81
C LYS A 415 -22.80 1.66 12.38
N ALA A 416 -22.51 0.67 11.53
CA ALA A 416 -23.03 0.61 10.17
C ALA A 416 -24.56 0.59 10.18
N THR A 417 -25.18 -0.29 10.98
CA THR A 417 -26.64 -0.37 11.14
C THR A 417 -27.22 0.92 11.71
N LEU A 418 -26.59 1.50 12.74
CA LEU A 418 -27.06 2.74 13.39
C LEU A 418 -27.12 3.88 12.34
N HIS A 419 -26.06 4.14 11.63
CA HIS A 419 -25.99 5.21 10.64
C HIS A 419 -26.89 4.94 9.43
N ALA A 420 -26.96 3.70 8.94
CA ALA A 420 -27.85 3.33 7.84
C ALA A 420 -29.34 3.55 8.22
N ASN A 421 -29.75 3.22 9.44
CA ASN A 421 -31.11 3.49 9.93
C ASN A 421 -31.39 5.01 10.03
N ARG A 422 -30.41 5.82 10.47
CA ARG A 422 -30.58 7.28 10.52
C ARG A 422 -30.73 7.87 9.11
N ALA A 423 -29.95 7.39 8.14
CA ALA A 423 -30.07 7.80 6.75
C ALA A 423 -31.43 7.42 6.18
N LYS A 424 -31.86 6.15 6.33
CA LYS A 424 -33.12 5.61 5.83
C LYS A 424 -34.34 6.41 6.28
N ARG A 425 -34.37 6.90 7.53
CA ARG A 425 -35.52 7.66 8.07
C ARG A 425 -35.83 8.97 7.34
N VAL A 426 -34.82 9.54 6.66
CA VAL A 426 -34.89 10.85 5.98
C VAL A 426 -34.85 10.71 4.46
N LEU A 427 -34.23 9.64 3.96
CA LEU A 427 -34.11 9.40 2.52
C LEU A 427 -35.48 9.03 1.92
N LYS A 428 -35.75 9.56 0.72
CA LYS A 428 -36.96 9.21 -0.03
C LYS A 428 -36.91 7.72 -0.42
N GLU A 429 -37.99 7.00 -0.18
CA GLU A 429 -38.14 5.59 -0.55
C GLU A 429 -37.89 5.38 -2.06
N ASN A 430 -37.44 4.20 -2.41
CA ASN A 430 -37.10 3.80 -3.79
C ASN A 430 -35.97 4.58 -4.46
N THR A 431 -35.22 5.39 -3.70
CA THR A 431 -33.99 5.99 -4.23
C THR A 431 -32.80 5.04 -4.06
N PRO A 432 -31.73 5.15 -4.91
CA PRO A 432 -30.54 4.34 -4.76
C PRO A 432 -29.90 4.46 -3.36
N ALA A 433 -29.93 5.64 -2.77
CA ALA A 433 -29.40 5.88 -1.41
C ALA A 433 -30.23 5.16 -0.33
N TYR A 434 -31.57 5.14 -0.46
CA TYR A 434 -32.45 4.39 0.44
C TYR A 434 -32.19 2.88 0.31
N GLN A 435 -32.14 2.35 -0.92
CA GLN A 435 -31.83 0.93 -1.14
C GLN A 435 -30.46 0.56 -0.58
N ARG A 436 -29.45 1.40 -0.79
CA ARG A 436 -28.12 1.17 -0.21
C ARG A 436 -28.14 1.12 1.32
N SER A 437 -28.98 1.94 1.95
CA SER A 437 -29.17 1.90 3.42
C SER A 437 -29.75 0.55 3.87
N LEU A 438 -30.74 0.01 3.13
CA LEU A 438 -31.28 -1.32 3.38
C LEU A 438 -30.24 -2.44 3.21
N ASP A 439 -29.43 -2.37 2.15
CA ASP A 439 -28.36 -3.34 1.91
C ASP A 439 -27.37 -3.40 3.06
N ILE A 440 -26.97 -2.22 3.57
CA ILE A 440 -26.06 -2.13 4.70
C ILE A 440 -26.65 -2.76 5.94
N ILE A 441 -27.93 -2.46 6.26
CA ILE A 441 -28.63 -3.03 7.41
C ILE A 441 -28.70 -4.56 7.30
N ASN A 442 -29.04 -5.08 6.12
CA ASN A 442 -29.17 -6.52 5.88
C ASN A 442 -27.81 -7.23 5.96
N THR A 443 -26.77 -6.64 5.37
CA THR A 443 -25.40 -7.17 5.45
C THR A 443 -24.92 -7.26 6.89
N SER A 444 -25.13 -6.20 7.66
CA SER A 444 -24.74 -6.15 9.08
C SER A 444 -25.43 -7.21 9.92
N LYS A 445 -26.73 -7.44 9.69
CA LYS A 445 -27.50 -8.49 10.38
C LYS A 445 -27.00 -9.89 10.07
N LYS A 446 -26.69 -10.19 8.79
CA LYS A 446 -26.14 -11.49 8.38
C LYS A 446 -24.77 -11.76 9.01
N THR A 447 -23.91 -10.76 9.04
CA THR A 447 -22.55 -10.89 9.61
C THR A 447 -22.59 -11.12 11.12
N SER A 448 -23.50 -10.43 11.85
CA SER A 448 -23.66 -10.63 13.30
C SER A 448 -24.18 -12.03 13.65
N LYS A 449 -25.08 -12.61 12.82
CA LYS A 449 -25.56 -13.99 13.02
C LYS A 449 -24.50 -15.06 12.76
N ASN A 450 -23.51 -14.80 11.94
CA ASN A 450 -22.44 -15.75 11.65
C ASN A 450 -21.27 -15.68 12.66
N GLN A 451 -21.31 -14.71 13.59
CA GLN A 451 -20.30 -14.52 14.65
C GLN A 451 -20.83 -14.94 16.05
N SER A 452 -22.13 -15.18 16.17
CA SER A 452 -22.78 -15.81 17.32
C SER A 452 -22.93 -17.30 17.14
#